data_f346f933fab2f9d3e279801267e3e4a7
#
_entry.id   f346f933fab2f9d3e279801267e3e4a7
#
_cell.length_a   1.000
_cell.length_b   1.000
_cell.length_c   1.000
_cell.angle_alpha   90.00
_cell.angle_beta   90.00
_cell.angle_gamma   90.00
#
_symmetry.space_group_name_H-M   'P 1'
#
loop_
_entity.id
_entity.type
_entity.pdbx_description
1 polymer ?
#
loop_
_entity_poly.entity_id
_entity_poly.type
_entity_poly.pdbx_seq_one_letter_code
_entity_poly.pdbx_strand_id
1 'polypeptide(L)'
;EALEKSGGYDLYLLDIIMPHMSGIELAKKIRERGERSKLLFLTTSREYGIEAIGVKASGYLLKPIKEQALFDALLSCMEELAPENNPCVMIKTKLGLTRVQLSELVMIESFDHIRELTLLSGDTLETTARLSELNELLRESPAFLFPHRAYIVNMEYIRSIGNKRILMTNGKQIPVSKKAYAEVKSAYLEYMMRM
;
A
#
# COMPACT_ATOMS: atom_id res chain seq x y z
N GLU A 1 13.57 -8.02 26.64
CA GLU A 1 12.15 -8.47 26.69
C GLU A 1 11.33 -8.05 25.46
N ALA A 2 11.43 -6.79 24.96
CA ALA A 2 10.63 -6.37 23.78
C ALA A 2 11.09 -7.03 22.46
N LEU A 3 12.36 -7.36 22.32
CA LEU A 3 12.93 -8.01 21.14
C LEU A 3 12.81 -9.54 21.13
N GLU A 4 12.39 -10.15 22.22
CA GLU A 4 12.26 -11.62 22.34
C GLU A 4 10.88 -12.14 21.92
N LYS A 5 9.88 -11.26 21.77
CA LYS A 5 8.58 -11.63 21.22
C LYS A 5 8.67 -11.70 19.70
N SER A 6 8.38 -12.82 19.14
CA SER A 6 8.35 -13.16 17.73
C SER A 6 7.50 -12.18 16.91
N GLY A 7 8.11 -11.53 15.96
CA GLY A 7 7.52 -10.56 15.04
C GLY A 7 8.16 -9.19 15.27
N GLY A 8 9.00 -8.75 14.35
CA GLY A 8 9.59 -7.40 14.39
C GLY A 8 8.51 -6.33 14.30
N TYR A 9 8.85 -5.11 14.68
CA TYR A 9 8.01 -3.93 14.47
C TYR A 9 8.39 -3.26 13.16
N ASP A 10 7.44 -2.61 12.51
CA ASP A 10 7.71 -1.84 11.30
C ASP A 10 8.53 -0.58 11.60
N LEU A 11 8.33 0.01 12.78
CA LEU A 11 9.00 1.22 13.25
C LEU A 11 9.39 1.10 14.71
N TYR A 12 10.63 1.50 15.04
CA TYR A 12 11.11 1.68 16.39
C TYR A 12 11.36 3.16 16.68
N LEU A 13 10.83 3.65 17.79
CA LEU A 13 11.17 4.95 18.37
C LEU A 13 12.17 4.68 19.50
N LEU A 14 13.41 5.16 19.34
CA LEU A 14 14.50 4.84 20.25
C LEU A 14 15.08 6.10 20.88
N ASP A 15 15.09 6.17 22.21
CA ASP A 15 15.97 7.13 22.88
C ASP A 15 17.41 6.60 22.79
N ILE A 16 18.37 7.48 22.51
CA ILE A 16 19.79 7.11 22.48
C ILE A 16 20.32 6.95 23.88
N ILE A 17 19.93 7.86 24.79
CA ILE A 17 20.43 7.90 26.14
C ILE A 17 19.49 7.10 27.06
N MET A 18 19.78 5.81 27.18
CA MET A 18 19.04 4.89 28.06
C MET A 18 19.98 4.19 29.05
N PRO A 19 19.49 3.81 30.27
CA PRO A 19 20.25 2.96 31.20
C PRO A 19 20.57 1.60 30.59
N HIS A 20 21.72 1.03 30.91
CA HIS A 20 22.20 -0.32 30.55
C HIS A 20 22.54 -0.55 29.07
N MET A 21 21.84 0.04 28.13
CA MET A 21 22.08 -0.13 26.69
C MET A 21 21.65 1.14 25.95
N SER A 22 22.52 1.69 25.13
CA SER A 22 22.18 2.85 24.31
C SER A 22 21.20 2.47 23.19
N GLY A 23 20.39 3.45 22.71
CA GLY A 23 19.52 3.25 21.56
C GLY A 23 20.29 2.86 20.29
N ILE A 24 21.54 3.32 20.14
CA ILE A 24 22.44 2.94 19.02
C ILE A 24 22.82 1.45 19.10
N GLU A 25 23.18 0.97 20.29
CA GLU A 25 23.48 -0.47 20.48
C GLU A 25 22.27 -1.35 20.22
N LEU A 26 21.08 -0.91 20.63
CA LEU A 26 19.83 -1.58 20.36
C LEU A 26 19.56 -1.60 18.85
N ALA A 27 19.74 -0.50 18.16
CA ALA A 27 19.58 -0.38 16.72
C ALA A 27 20.51 -1.32 15.95
N LYS A 28 21.80 -1.44 16.38
CA LYS A 28 22.76 -2.41 15.82
C LYS A 28 22.23 -3.84 15.94
N LYS A 29 21.73 -4.24 17.12
CA LYS A 29 21.16 -5.57 17.35
C LYS A 29 19.94 -5.84 16.48
N ILE A 30 19.08 -4.83 16.25
CA ILE A 30 17.93 -4.94 15.33
C ILE A 30 18.46 -5.20 13.90
N ARG A 31 19.48 -4.49 13.44
CA ARG A 31 20.07 -4.70 12.10
C ARG A 31 20.78 -6.03 11.96
N GLU A 32 21.48 -6.51 13.00
CA GLU A 32 22.13 -7.83 13.03
C GLU A 32 21.14 -8.99 12.89
N ARG A 33 19.87 -8.80 13.29
CA ARG A 33 18.78 -9.76 13.07
C ARG A 33 18.22 -9.75 11.66
N GLY A 34 18.72 -8.88 10.79
CA GLY A 34 18.23 -8.73 9.44
C GLY A 34 16.93 -7.91 9.33
N GLU A 35 16.46 -7.31 10.42
CA GLU A 35 15.25 -6.49 10.42
C GLU A 35 15.46 -5.19 9.64
N ARG A 36 14.55 -4.89 8.72
CA ARG A 36 14.55 -3.67 7.89
C ARG A 36 13.63 -2.58 8.44
N SER A 37 13.21 -2.72 9.68
CA SER A 37 12.34 -1.76 10.38
C SER A 37 12.88 -0.34 10.30
N LYS A 38 12.00 0.64 10.27
CA LYS A 38 12.37 2.05 10.37
C LYS A 38 12.86 2.35 11.78
N LEU A 39 13.92 3.16 11.89
CA LEU A 39 14.50 3.55 13.17
C LEU A 39 14.44 5.06 13.28
N LEU A 40 13.69 5.59 14.22
CA LEU A 40 13.61 7.01 14.53
C LEU A 40 14.19 7.27 15.91
N PHE A 41 15.29 8.01 15.98
CA PHE A 41 15.93 8.38 17.23
C PHE A 41 15.33 9.64 17.85
N LEU A 42 15.08 9.60 19.14
CA LEU A 42 14.58 10.70 19.96
C LEU A 42 15.60 10.95 21.07
N THR A 43 16.37 12.04 21.01
CA THR A 43 17.50 12.23 21.95
C THR A 43 17.72 13.69 22.34
N THR A 44 18.42 13.92 23.46
CA THR A 44 18.85 15.25 23.88
C THR A 44 20.20 15.66 23.30
N SER A 45 21.00 14.74 22.76
CA SER A 45 22.35 15.02 22.22
C SER A 45 22.34 15.04 20.70
N ARG A 46 23.23 15.87 20.11
CA ARG A 46 23.47 15.92 18.65
C ARG A 46 24.66 15.08 18.22
N GLU A 47 25.42 14.53 19.16
CA GLU A 47 26.74 13.92 18.91
C GLU A 47 26.64 12.56 18.19
N TYR A 48 25.50 11.89 18.29
CA TYR A 48 25.28 10.53 17.78
C TYR A 48 24.77 10.48 16.33
N GLY A 49 24.83 11.61 15.60
CA GLY A 49 24.29 11.66 14.22
C GLY A 49 25.03 10.72 13.25
N ILE A 50 26.34 10.58 13.41
CA ILE A 50 27.18 9.70 12.56
C ILE A 50 26.83 8.22 12.82
N GLU A 51 26.71 7.83 14.08
CA GLU A 51 26.33 6.48 14.48
C GLU A 51 24.92 6.13 14.03
N ALA A 52 23.99 7.09 14.07
CA ALA A 52 22.63 6.92 13.56
C ALA A 52 22.62 6.65 12.06
N ILE A 53 23.46 7.34 11.28
CA ILE A 53 23.64 7.06 9.85
C ILE A 53 24.19 5.64 9.65
N GLY A 54 25.16 5.21 10.47
CA GLY A 54 25.77 3.89 10.39
C GLY A 54 24.77 2.73 10.58
N VAL A 55 23.69 2.92 11.34
CA VAL A 55 22.61 1.95 11.51
C VAL A 55 21.44 2.16 10.54
N LYS A 56 21.62 3.04 9.55
CA LYS A 56 20.57 3.41 8.58
C LYS A 56 19.29 3.88 9.28
N ALA A 57 19.42 4.85 10.17
CA ALA A 57 18.28 5.50 10.81
C ALA A 57 17.42 6.23 9.77
N SER A 58 16.11 6.13 9.91
CA SER A 58 15.15 6.85 9.06
C SER A 58 14.90 8.27 9.52
N GLY A 59 15.26 8.59 10.78
CA GLY A 59 15.15 9.93 11.30
C GLY A 59 15.84 10.12 12.66
N TYR A 60 16.04 11.41 13.01
CA TYR A 60 16.71 11.83 14.23
C TYR A 60 16.09 13.12 14.76
N LEU A 61 15.43 13.07 15.90
CA LEU A 61 14.73 14.20 16.50
C LEU A 61 15.37 14.58 17.85
N LEU A 62 15.59 15.89 18.02
CA LEU A 62 16.12 16.43 19.26
C LEU A 62 14.99 16.77 20.25
N LYS A 63 15.17 16.38 21.49
CA LYS A 63 14.31 16.81 22.60
C LYS A 63 14.63 18.26 23.02
N PRO A 64 13.64 19.13 23.33
CA PRO A 64 12.18 18.84 23.32
C PRO A 64 11.62 18.69 21.91
N ILE A 65 10.85 17.62 21.69
CA ILE A 65 10.33 17.27 20.37
C ILE A 65 9.10 18.14 20.09
N LYS A 66 9.13 18.86 18.96
CA LYS A 66 7.96 19.57 18.47
C LYS A 66 7.01 18.57 17.83
N GLU A 67 5.75 18.69 18.13
CA GLU A 67 4.69 17.81 17.61
C GLU A 67 4.74 17.69 16.09
N GLN A 68 4.81 18.81 15.36
CA GLN A 68 4.91 18.82 13.91
C GLN A 68 6.12 18.02 13.40
N ALA A 69 7.30 18.20 14.00
CA ALA A 69 8.52 17.50 13.58
C ALA A 69 8.41 15.97 13.80
N LEU A 70 7.70 15.54 14.86
CA LEU A 70 7.44 14.13 15.08
C LEU A 70 6.47 13.58 14.03
N PHE A 71 5.38 14.30 13.75
CA PHE A 71 4.42 13.91 12.72
C PHE A 71 5.07 13.81 11.35
N ASP A 72 5.87 14.79 10.95
CA ASP A 72 6.57 14.79 9.65
C ASP A 72 7.52 13.59 9.53
N ALA A 73 8.27 13.29 10.59
CA ALA A 73 9.18 12.14 10.62
C ALA A 73 8.43 10.80 10.58
N LEU A 74 7.29 10.68 11.29
CA LEU A 74 6.45 9.49 11.26
C LEU A 74 5.82 9.29 9.88
N LEU A 75 5.30 10.35 9.27
CA LEU A 75 4.73 10.30 7.91
C LEU A 75 5.78 9.84 6.90
N SER A 76 7.01 10.40 6.96
CA SER A 76 8.12 9.97 6.09
C SER A 76 8.45 8.49 6.29
N CYS A 77 8.52 8.01 7.54
CA CYS A 77 8.73 6.58 7.81
C CYS A 77 7.60 5.71 7.27
N MET A 78 6.35 6.14 7.39
CA MET A 78 5.18 5.41 6.87
C MET A 78 5.15 5.38 5.34
N GLU A 79 5.53 6.47 4.68
CA GLU A 79 5.67 6.53 3.21
C GLU A 79 6.76 5.58 2.72
N GLU A 80 7.87 5.46 3.46
CA GLU A 80 8.95 4.52 3.14
C GLU A 80 8.65 3.07 3.55
N LEU A 81 7.72 2.84 4.48
CA LEU A 81 7.21 1.51 4.87
C LEU A 81 6.08 1.06 3.96
N ALA A 82 5.37 2.02 3.35
CA ALA A 82 4.50 1.67 2.24
C ALA A 82 5.38 0.94 1.21
N PRO A 83 5.02 -0.29 0.79
CA PRO A 83 5.84 -1.05 -0.14
C PRO A 83 6.19 -0.11 -1.30
N GLU A 84 7.46 -0.08 -1.70
CA GLU A 84 7.99 0.76 -2.81
C GLU A 84 7.19 0.57 -4.11
N ASN A 85 6.23 -0.34 -4.06
CA ASN A 85 5.30 -0.74 -5.08
C ASN A 85 3.84 -0.66 -4.65
N ASN A 86 3.41 0.42 -4.02
CA ASN A 86 1.97 0.69 -3.97
C ASN A 86 1.63 1.70 -5.08
N PRO A 87 1.56 1.24 -6.34
CA PRO A 87 1.33 2.12 -7.48
C PRO A 87 0.00 2.83 -7.27
N CYS A 88 -0.02 4.13 -7.54
CA CYS A 88 -1.22 4.94 -7.44
C CYS A 88 -1.52 5.60 -8.79
N VAL A 89 -2.78 5.90 -9.01
CA VAL A 89 -3.24 6.65 -10.16
C VAL A 89 -3.95 7.92 -9.72
N MET A 90 -3.82 8.97 -10.52
CA MET A 90 -4.55 10.23 -10.31
C MET A 90 -5.81 10.21 -11.16
N ILE A 91 -6.97 10.21 -10.52
CA ILE A 91 -8.27 10.16 -11.19
C ILE A 91 -9.04 11.45 -10.90
N LYS A 92 -9.59 12.07 -11.95
CA LYS A 92 -10.50 13.20 -11.79
C LYS A 92 -11.86 12.70 -11.31
N THR A 93 -12.19 13.01 -10.07
CA THR A 93 -13.46 12.67 -9.43
C THR A 93 -14.33 13.91 -9.23
N LYS A 94 -15.53 13.75 -8.68
CA LYS A 94 -16.37 14.87 -8.24
C LYS A 94 -15.72 15.72 -7.15
N LEU A 95 -14.80 15.13 -6.37
CA LEU A 95 -14.04 15.81 -5.31
C LEU A 95 -12.81 16.55 -5.84
N GLY A 96 -12.52 16.48 -7.13
CA GLY A 96 -11.33 17.02 -7.77
C GLY A 96 -10.36 15.92 -8.22
N LEU A 97 -9.07 16.25 -8.30
CA LEU A 97 -8.04 15.27 -8.64
C LEU A 97 -7.71 14.42 -7.41
N THR A 98 -8.08 13.15 -7.45
CA THR A 98 -7.97 12.22 -6.33
C THR A 98 -6.89 11.18 -6.60
N ARG A 99 -5.97 11.01 -5.66
CA ARG A 99 -4.98 9.92 -5.67
C ARG A 99 -5.65 8.64 -5.19
N VAL A 100 -5.61 7.59 -6.00
CA VAL A 100 -6.15 6.28 -5.68
C VAL A 100 -5.01 5.25 -5.70
N GLN A 101 -4.80 4.58 -4.58
CA GLN A 101 -3.84 3.48 -4.51
C GLN A 101 -4.42 2.26 -5.21
N LEU A 102 -3.62 1.61 -6.06
CA LEU A 102 -4.11 0.47 -6.84
C LEU A 102 -4.44 -0.74 -5.96
N SER A 103 -3.75 -0.90 -4.84
CA SER A 103 -4.06 -1.91 -3.83
C SER A 103 -5.38 -1.68 -3.10
N GLU A 104 -5.91 -0.46 -3.08
CA GLU A 104 -7.21 -0.15 -2.46
C GLU A 104 -8.35 -0.21 -3.46
N LEU A 105 -8.05 -0.21 -4.76
CA LEU A 105 -9.06 -0.24 -5.80
C LEU A 105 -9.54 -1.66 -6.06
N VAL A 106 -10.77 -1.97 -5.63
CA VAL A 106 -11.41 -3.29 -5.77
C VAL A 106 -11.96 -3.50 -7.18
N MET A 107 -12.70 -2.52 -7.68
CA MET A 107 -13.33 -2.59 -9.00
C MET A 107 -13.79 -1.22 -9.48
N ILE A 108 -14.00 -1.12 -10.79
CA ILE A 108 -14.66 0.02 -11.43
C ILE A 108 -15.86 -0.51 -12.20
N GLU A 109 -17.00 0.13 -11.99
CA GLU A 109 -18.24 -0.16 -12.70
C GLU A 109 -18.70 1.05 -13.51
N SER A 110 -19.15 0.82 -14.73
CA SER A 110 -19.66 1.86 -15.61
C SER A 110 -21.17 1.85 -15.64
N PHE A 111 -21.79 2.95 -15.21
CA PHE A 111 -23.21 3.23 -15.32
C PHE A 111 -23.43 4.45 -16.20
N ASP A 112 -24.10 4.30 -17.32
CA ASP A 112 -24.35 5.40 -18.27
C ASP A 112 -23.13 6.28 -18.52
N HIS A 113 -23.07 7.48 -17.93
CA HIS A 113 -21.99 8.44 -18.07
C HIS A 113 -21.08 8.55 -16.84
N ILE A 114 -21.32 7.75 -15.80
CA ILE A 114 -20.55 7.74 -14.55
C ILE A 114 -19.82 6.42 -14.42
N ARG A 115 -18.60 6.48 -13.87
CA ARG A 115 -17.85 5.29 -13.42
C ARG A 115 -17.68 5.40 -11.93
N GLU A 116 -18.09 4.34 -11.26
CA GLU A 116 -17.98 4.18 -9.83
C GLU A 116 -16.77 3.29 -9.52
N LEU A 117 -15.84 3.82 -8.75
CA LEU A 117 -14.70 3.11 -8.21
C LEU A 117 -15.07 2.63 -6.82
N THR A 118 -15.03 1.33 -6.58
CA THR A 118 -15.23 0.76 -5.24
C THR A 118 -13.86 0.53 -4.59
N LEU A 119 -13.66 1.09 -3.40
CA LEU A 119 -12.44 0.94 -2.63
C LEU A 119 -12.56 -0.19 -1.60
N LEU A 120 -11.43 -0.65 -1.10
CA LEU A 120 -11.33 -1.72 -0.09
C LEU A 120 -12.01 -1.33 1.23
N SER A 121 -12.01 -0.04 1.58
CA SER A 121 -12.76 0.51 2.73
C SER A 121 -14.28 0.34 2.61
N GLY A 122 -14.78 0.06 1.40
CA GLY A 122 -16.20 0.08 1.06
C GLY A 122 -16.68 1.43 0.53
N ASP A 123 -15.83 2.46 0.58
CA ASP A 123 -16.15 3.76 0.00
C ASP A 123 -16.21 3.69 -1.52
N THR A 124 -16.95 4.62 -2.12
CA THR A 124 -17.04 4.76 -3.56
C THR A 124 -16.63 6.16 -4.02
N LEU A 125 -15.96 6.22 -5.17
CA LEU A 125 -15.58 7.44 -5.85
C LEU A 125 -16.22 7.47 -7.23
N GLU A 126 -16.77 8.62 -7.62
CA GLU A 126 -17.35 8.78 -8.95
C GLU A 126 -16.45 9.60 -9.88
N THR A 127 -16.34 9.14 -11.13
CA THR A 127 -15.62 9.85 -12.19
C THR A 127 -16.42 9.86 -13.49
N THR A 128 -16.22 10.89 -14.29
CA THR A 128 -16.73 10.99 -15.66
C THR A 128 -15.69 10.54 -16.70
N ALA A 129 -14.47 10.17 -16.27
CA ALA A 129 -13.45 9.61 -17.16
C ALA A 129 -13.99 8.37 -17.87
N ARG A 130 -13.63 8.17 -19.14
CA ARG A 130 -14.08 7.01 -19.90
C ARG A 130 -13.43 5.74 -19.36
N LEU A 131 -14.13 4.61 -19.45
CA LEU A 131 -13.56 3.33 -18.99
C LEU A 131 -12.28 2.96 -19.76
N SER A 132 -12.17 3.37 -21.03
CA SER A 132 -10.95 3.20 -21.83
C SER A 132 -9.77 4.01 -21.29
N GLU A 133 -10.01 5.24 -20.83
CA GLU A 133 -8.98 6.09 -20.19
C GLU A 133 -8.51 5.47 -18.88
N LEU A 134 -9.44 4.98 -18.07
CA LEU A 134 -9.13 4.28 -16.82
C LEU A 134 -8.36 2.98 -17.07
N ASN A 135 -8.68 2.27 -18.17
CA ASN A 135 -7.92 1.10 -18.59
C ASN A 135 -6.46 1.45 -18.90
N GLU A 136 -6.23 2.50 -19.68
CA GLU A 136 -4.86 2.91 -20.00
C GLU A 136 -4.06 3.30 -18.74
N LEU A 137 -4.71 3.97 -17.78
CA LEU A 137 -4.08 4.31 -16.50
C LEU A 137 -3.71 3.07 -15.66
N LEU A 138 -4.50 2.00 -15.78
CA LEU A 138 -4.32 0.77 -15.00
C LEU A 138 -3.48 -0.29 -15.74
N ARG A 139 -3.12 -0.04 -17.00
CA ARG A 139 -2.48 -1.01 -17.91
C ARG A 139 -1.14 -1.54 -17.40
N GLU A 140 -0.38 -0.70 -16.72
CA GLU A 140 0.94 -1.09 -16.20
C GLU A 140 0.84 -2.03 -15.00
N SER A 141 -0.31 -2.11 -14.36
CA SER A 141 -0.55 -3.01 -13.24
C SER A 141 -1.14 -4.33 -13.72
N PRO A 142 -0.44 -5.45 -13.53
CA PRO A 142 -0.94 -6.77 -13.92
C PRO A 142 -2.13 -7.25 -13.08
N ALA A 143 -2.50 -6.51 -12.03
CA ALA A 143 -3.59 -6.88 -11.13
C ALA A 143 -4.98 -6.66 -11.72
N PHE A 144 -5.13 -5.88 -12.81
CA PHE A 144 -6.44 -5.51 -13.32
C PHE A 144 -6.87 -6.32 -14.53
N LEU A 145 -8.16 -6.72 -14.54
CA LEU A 145 -8.84 -7.43 -15.62
C LEU A 145 -10.02 -6.65 -16.19
N PHE A 146 -10.33 -6.92 -17.47
CA PHE A 146 -11.52 -6.42 -18.20
C PHE A 146 -12.47 -7.57 -18.53
N PRO A 147 -13.27 -8.04 -17.58
CA PRO A 147 -14.18 -9.16 -17.82
C PRO A 147 -15.37 -8.81 -18.71
N HIS A 148 -15.74 -7.53 -18.75
CA HIS A 148 -16.91 -7.02 -19.46
C HIS A 148 -16.72 -5.54 -19.81
N ARG A 149 -17.38 -5.05 -20.88
CA ARG A 149 -17.31 -3.65 -21.35
C ARG A 149 -17.68 -2.59 -20.31
N ALA A 150 -18.29 -2.97 -19.21
CA ALA A 150 -18.74 -2.09 -18.14
C ALA A 150 -17.95 -2.27 -16.84
N TYR A 151 -16.93 -3.14 -16.80
CA TYR A 151 -16.21 -3.47 -15.56
C TYR A 151 -14.73 -3.55 -15.76
N ILE A 152 -13.99 -3.00 -14.78
CA ILE A 152 -12.59 -3.30 -14.50
C ILE A 152 -12.56 -3.91 -13.11
N VAL A 153 -11.86 -5.01 -12.90
CA VAL A 153 -11.75 -5.68 -11.60
C VAL A 153 -10.30 -5.91 -11.23
N ASN A 154 -10.00 -5.73 -9.96
CA ASN A 154 -8.70 -6.09 -9.41
C ASN A 154 -8.73 -7.57 -9.02
N MET A 155 -7.76 -8.34 -9.53
CA MET A 155 -7.66 -9.79 -9.35
C MET A 155 -7.38 -10.19 -7.90
N GLU A 156 -6.74 -9.34 -7.11
CA GLU A 156 -6.53 -9.58 -5.68
C GLU A 156 -7.84 -9.76 -4.90
N TYR A 157 -8.91 -9.12 -5.37
CA TYR A 157 -10.22 -9.15 -4.72
C TYR A 157 -11.20 -10.11 -5.39
N ILE A 158 -10.72 -11.01 -6.24
CA ILE A 158 -11.54 -12.08 -6.80
C ILE A 158 -11.62 -13.23 -5.80
N ARG A 159 -12.84 -13.54 -5.35
CA ARG A 159 -13.10 -14.70 -4.51
C ARG A 159 -13.20 -16.00 -5.32
N SER A 160 -13.84 -15.94 -6.49
CA SER A 160 -13.98 -17.11 -7.39
C SER A 160 -14.40 -16.69 -8.79
N ILE A 161 -14.05 -17.52 -9.79
CA ILE A 161 -14.49 -17.40 -11.17
C ILE A 161 -15.22 -18.67 -11.56
N GLY A 162 -16.48 -18.56 -11.96
CA GLY A 162 -17.30 -19.71 -12.39
C GLY A 162 -18.57 -19.27 -13.10
N ASN A 163 -19.17 -20.17 -13.90
CA ASN A 163 -20.44 -19.91 -14.59
C ASN A 163 -20.51 -18.59 -15.37
N LYS A 164 -19.39 -18.18 -16.00
CA LYS A 164 -19.24 -16.90 -16.72
C LYS A 164 -19.48 -15.68 -15.82
N ARG A 165 -19.17 -15.79 -14.56
CA ARG A 165 -19.21 -14.70 -13.58
C ARG A 165 -17.96 -14.72 -12.73
N ILE A 166 -17.58 -13.55 -12.23
CA ILE A 166 -16.59 -13.36 -11.20
C ILE A 166 -17.33 -12.98 -9.93
N LEU A 167 -17.08 -13.67 -8.83
CA LEU A 167 -17.52 -13.28 -7.50
C LEU A 167 -16.38 -12.53 -6.82
N MET A 168 -16.63 -11.27 -6.49
CA MET A 168 -15.67 -10.43 -5.75
C MET A 168 -15.74 -10.71 -4.24
N THR A 169 -14.71 -10.34 -3.50
CA THR A 169 -14.65 -10.49 -2.03
C THR A 169 -15.75 -9.70 -1.30
N ASN A 170 -16.18 -8.58 -1.87
CA ASN A 170 -17.31 -7.77 -1.38
C ASN A 170 -18.69 -8.36 -1.72
N GLY A 171 -18.75 -9.56 -2.32
CA GLY A 171 -20.00 -10.25 -2.69
C GLY A 171 -20.59 -9.86 -4.04
N LYS A 172 -20.04 -8.85 -4.73
CA LYS A 172 -20.56 -8.44 -6.05
C LYS A 172 -20.25 -9.50 -7.10
N GLN A 173 -21.23 -9.76 -7.97
CA GLN A 173 -21.10 -10.69 -9.10
C GLN A 173 -20.94 -9.92 -10.41
N ILE A 174 -19.81 -10.09 -11.06
CA ILE A 174 -19.45 -9.42 -12.30
C ILE A 174 -19.67 -10.36 -13.48
N PRO A 175 -20.47 -9.99 -14.49
CA PRO A 175 -20.65 -10.81 -15.69
C PRO A 175 -19.36 -10.85 -16.51
N VAL A 176 -19.04 -12.02 -17.07
CA VAL A 176 -17.94 -12.19 -18.02
C VAL A 176 -18.53 -12.50 -19.39
N SER A 177 -18.10 -11.78 -20.40
CA SER A 177 -18.56 -12.04 -21.76
C SER A 177 -18.15 -13.44 -22.23
N LYS A 178 -18.94 -14.08 -23.09
CA LYS A 178 -18.63 -15.42 -23.62
C LYS A 178 -17.26 -15.48 -24.29
N LYS A 179 -16.87 -14.39 -24.99
CA LYS A 179 -15.61 -14.31 -25.70
C LYS A 179 -14.41 -14.13 -24.76
N ALA A 180 -14.58 -13.36 -23.67
CA ALA A 180 -13.52 -13.07 -22.73
C ALA A 180 -13.34 -14.14 -21.64
N TYR A 181 -14.26 -15.11 -21.51
CA TYR A 181 -14.24 -16.03 -20.35
C TYR A 181 -12.97 -16.88 -20.25
N ALA A 182 -12.50 -17.42 -21.37
CA ALA A 182 -11.29 -18.24 -21.38
C ALA A 182 -10.05 -17.39 -21.07
N GLU A 183 -9.93 -16.21 -21.66
CA GLU A 183 -8.84 -15.25 -21.45
C GLU A 183 -8.80 -14.75 -20.00
N VAL A 184 -9.93 -14.34 -19.45
CA VAL A 184 -10.08 -13.91 -18.06
C VAL A 184 -9.64 -15.00 -17.08
N LYS A 185 -10.05 -16.26 -17.34
CA LYS A 185 -9.66 -17.39 -16.50
C LYS A 185 -8.17 -17.67 -16.58
N SER A 186 -7.58 -17.61 -17.77
CA SER A 186 -6.12 -17.79 -17.97
C SER A 186 -5.32 -16.71 -17.26
N ALA A 187 -5.70 -15.44 -17.48
CA ALA A 187 -5.02 -14.29 -16.85
C ALA A 187 -5.09 -14.37 -15.31
N TYR A 188 -6.22 -14.76 -14.75
CA TYR A 188 -6.36 -14.94 -13.31
C TYR A 188 -5.45 -16.06 -12.78
N LEU A 189 -5.39 -17.21 -13.47
CA LEU A 189 -4.52 -18.32 -13.07
C LEU A 189 -3.03 -17.92 -13.15
N GLU A 190 -2.63 -17.22 -14.21
CA GLU A 190 -1.27 -16.70 -14.36
C GLU A 190 -0.91 -15.70 -13.25
N TYR A 191 -1.86 -14.84 -12.89
CA TYR A 191 -1.68 -13.88 -11.80
C TYR A 191 -1.46 -14.61 -10.47
N MET A 192 -2.28 -15.61 -10.15
CA MET A 192 -2.16 -16.42 -8.92
C MET A 192 -0.87 -17.23 -8.84
N MET A 193 -0.27 -17.59 -9.98
CA MET A 193 1.02 -18.31 -10.03
C MET A 193 2.24 -17.40 -9.80
N ARG A 194 2.07 -16.08 -9.90
CA ARG A 194 3.14 -15.08 -9.69
C ARG A 194 3.20 -14.55 -8.25
N MET A 195 2.18 -14.82 -7.46
CA MET A 195 2.12 -14.48 -6.02
C MET A 195 2.82 -15.55 -5.18
#